data_1e336726bf131e48c777567a7a0dde58
#
_entry.id   1e336726bf131e48c777567a7a0dde58
#
_cell.length_a   1.000
_cell.length_b   1.000
_cell.length_c   1.000
_cell.angle_alpha   90.00
_cell.angle_beta   90.00
_cell.angle_gamma   90.00
#
_symmetry.space_group_name_H-M   'P 1'
#
loop_
_entity.id
_entity.type
_entity.pdbx_description
1 polymer ?
#
loop_
_entity_poly.entity_id
_entity_poly.type
_entity_poly.pdbx_seq_one_letter_code
_entity_poly.pdbx_strand_id
1 'polypeptide(L)' 'MEINNIGNNAGLVWNALNANGKMTETKLKKETGLATADFCAALGWLAREGKVSTVVETRCGKDCEYYTLNA' A
#
# COMPACT_ATOMS: atom_id res chain seq x y z
N MET A 1 -1.36 -16.89 8.69
CA MET A 1 -1.78 -15.46 8.86
C MET A 1 -3.08 -15.43 9.64
N GLU A 2 -3.14 -14.63 10.65
CA GLU A 2 -4.36 -14.46 11.42
C GLU A 2 -5.22 -13.36 10.83
N ILE A 3 -6.52 -13.57 10.80
CA ILE A 3 -7.48 -12.60 10.25
C ILE A 3 -7.40 -11.27 11.00
N ASN A 4 -7.21 -11.31 12.31
CA ASN A 4 -7.11 -10.09 13.12
C ASN A 4 -5.91 -9.22 12.73
N ASN A 5 -4.84 -9.82 12.23
CA ASN A 5 -3.66 -9.08 11.84
C ASN A 5 -3.82 -8.34 10.50
N ILE A 6 -4.76 -8.78 9.67
CA ILE A 6 -5.02 -8.09 8.39
C ILE A 6 -5.46 -6.65 8.63
N GLY A 7 -6.38 -6.44 9.57
CA GLY A 7 -6.83 -5.09 9.93
C GLY A 7 -5.71 -4.23 10.50
N ASN A 8 -4.89 -4.80 11.40
CA ASN A 8 -3.76 -4.08 11.98
C ASN A 8 -2.72 -3.74 10.92
N ASN A 9 -2.42 -4.69 10.04
CA ASN A 9 -1.46 -4.49 8.96
C ASN A 9 -1.98 -3.47 7.93
N ALA A 10 -3.28 -3.48 7.65
CA ALA A 10 -3.90 -2.47 6.80
C ALA A 10 -3.74 -1.07 7.39
N GLY A 11 -3.85 -0.94 8.72
CA GLY A 11 -3.58 0.31 9.41
C GLY A 11 -2.16 0.81 9.22
N LEU A 12 -1.17 -0.10 9.26
CA LEU A 12 0.22 0.26 9.02
C LEU A 12 0.43 0.78 7.59
N VAL A 13 -0.16 0.10 6.60
CA VAL A 13 -0.10 0.53 5.20
C VAL A 13 -0.76 1.89 5.02
N TRP A 14 -1.95 2.06 5.59
CA TRP A 14 -2.69 3.31 5.52
C TRP A 14 -1.87 4.47 6.11
N ASN A 15 -1.30 4.26 7.30
CA ASN A 15 -0.50 5.29 7.97
C ASN A 15 0.73 5.66 7.17
N ALA A 16 1.41 4.68 6.55
CA ALA A 16 2.57 4.96 5.71
C ALA A 16 2.20 5.82 4.50
N LEU A 17 1.09 5.50 3.83
CA LEU A 17 0.61 6.28 2.71
C LEU A 17 0.14 7.68 3.14
N ASN A 18 -0.50 7.77 4.30
CA ASN A 18 -0.96 9.06 4.81
C ASN A 18 0.22 9.99 5.16
N ALA A 19 1.29 9.43 5.71
CA ALA A 19 2.47 10.21 6.09
C ALA A 19 3.34 10.62 4.90
N ASN A 20 3.44 9.77 3.89
CA ASN A 20 4.41 9.95 2.79
C ASN A 20 3.77 10.32 1.45
N GLY A 21 2.44 10.28 1.35
CA GLY A 21 1.75 10.45 0.07
C GLY A 21 1.86 9.19 -0.79
N LYS A 22 1.93 9.34 -2.10
CA LYS A 22 2.01 8.18 -2.99
C LYS A 22 3.36 7.48 -2.85
N MET A 23 3.33 6.15 -2.88
CA MET A 23 4.52 5.31 -2.72
C MET A 23 4.50 4.14 -3.68
N THR A 24 5.68 3.73 -4.13
CA THR A 24 5.81 2.48 -4.88
C THR A 24 5.59 1.29 -3.94
N GLU A 25 5.28 0.13 -4.51
CA GLU A 25 5.10 -1.10 -3.73
C GLU A 25 6.33 -1.42 -2.90
N THR A 26 7.51 -1.37 -3.51
CA THR A 26 8.77 -1.68 -2.83
C THR A 26 9.00 -0.77 -1.63
N LYS A 27 8.81 0.52 -1.82
CA LYS A 27 9.01 1.50 -0.76
C LYS A 27 7.98 1.37 0.35
N LEU A 28 6.71 1.16 -0.02
CA LEU A 28 5.63 0.99 0.92
C LEU A 28 5.83 -0.25 1.78
N LYS A 29 6.21 -1.37 1.17
CA LYS A 29 6.52 -2.60 1.88
C LYS A 29 7.67 -2.39 2.86
N LYS A 30 8.70 -1.68 2.45
CA LYS A 30 9.85 -1.38 3.30
C LYS A 30 9.46 -0.51 4.50
N GLU A 31 8.65 0.51 4.27
CA GLU A 31 8.19 1.41 5.32
C GLU A 31 7.33 0.69 6.37
N THR A 32 6.50 -0.25 5.94
CA THR A 32 5.64 -1.00 6.87
C THR A 32 6.37 -2.11 7.58
N GLY A 33 7.48 -2.60 7.02
CA GLY A 33 8.23 -3.74 7.57
C GLY A 33 7.50 -5.06 7.48
N LEU A 34 6.42 -5.15 6.70
CA LEU A 34 5.61 -6.35 6.60
C LEU A 34 6.24 -7.38 5.66
N ALA A 35 6.05 -8.67 5.98
CA ALA A 35 6.36 -9.75 5.06
C ALA A 35 5.45 -9.65 3.84
N THR A 36 5.90 -10.20 2.71
CA THR A 36 5.17 -10.09 1.44
C THR A 36 3.71 -10.53 1.54
N ALA A 37 3.45 -11.68 2.17
CA ALA A 37 2.08 -12.19 2.30
C ALA A 37 1.21 -11.24 3.12
N ASP A 38 1.72 -10.73 4.22
CA ASP A 38 0.99 -9.81 5.09
C ASP A 38 0.75 -8.48 4.42
N PHE A 39 1.75 -7.99 3.70
CA PHE A 39 1.65 -6.76 2.92
C PHE A 39 0.57 -6.87 1.84
N CYS A 40 0.60 -7.95 1.06
CA CYS A 40 -0.38 -8.14 -0.01
C CYS A 40 -1.80 -8.27 0.54
N ALA A 41 -1.98 -8.98 1.66
CA ALA A 41 -3.29 -9.12 2.29
C ALA A 41 -3.81 -7.78 2.80
N ALA A 42 -2.95 -6.99 3.43
CA ALA A 42 -3.31 -5.67 3.94
C ALA A 42 -3.69 -4.71 2.81
N LEU A 43 -2.92 -4.71 1.75
CA LEU A 43 -3.16 -3.87 0.59
C LEU A 43 -4.46 -4.26 -0.11
N GLY A 44 -4.70 -5.57 -0.28
CA GLY A 44 -5.95 -6.07 -0.83
C GLY A 44 -7.16 -5.68 0.00
N TRP A 45 -7.03 -5.72 1.32
CA TRP A 45 -8.08 -5.28 2.24
C TRP A 45 -8.43 -3.81 2.02
N LEU A 46 -7.42 -2.94 1.97
CA LEU A 46 -7.63 -1.51 1.73
C LEU A 46 -8.23 -1.24 0.36
N ALA A 47 -7.80 -1.98 -0.66
CA ALA A 47 -8.34 -1.85 -2.01
C ALA A 47 -9.83 -2.23 -2.05
N ARG A 48 -10.20 -3.31 -1.35
CA ARG A 48 -11.59 -3.75 -1.25
C ARG A 48 -12.45 -2.70 -0.55
N GLU A 49 -11.90 -2.04 0.47
CA GLU A 49 -12.61 -1.00 1.20
C GLU A 49 -12.65 0.34 0.42
N GLY A 50 -12.02 0.39 -0.74
CA GLY A 50 -11.98 1.59 -1.56
C GLY A 50 -11.11 2.69 -0.98
N LYS A 51 -10.16 2.34 -0.11
CA LYS A 51 -9.32 3.33 0.58
C LYS A 51 -8.01 3.63 -0.12
N VAL A 52 -7.58 2.76 -1.03
CA VAL A 52 -6.37 2.97 -1.82
C VAL A 52 -6.66 2.80 -3.30
N SER A 53 -5.90 3.50 -4.11
CA SER A 53 -5.92 3.39 -5.58
C SER A 53 -4.50 3.31 -6.08
N THR A 54 -4.35 2.88 -7.34
CA THR A 54 -3.06 2.92 -8.01
C THR A 54 -3.05 4.03 -9.03
N VAL A 55 -1.90 4.66 -9.19
CA VAL A 55 -1.66 5.63 -10.26
C VAL A 55 -0.38 5.25 -10.97
N VAL A 56 -0.36 5.42 -12.28
CA VAL A 56 0.82 5.15 -13.10
C VAL A 56 1.38 6.48 -13.58
N GLU A 57 2.69 6.66 -13.38
CA GLU A 57 3.41 7.84 -13.87
C GLU A 57 4.52 7.39 -14.78
N THR A 58 4.68 8.07 -15.90
CA THR A 58 5.75 7.80 -16.84
C THR A 58 6.89 8.79 -16.59
N ARG A 59 8.09 8.24 -16.30
CA ARG A 59 9.31 9.04 -16.11
C ARG A 59 10.43 8.43 -16.92
N CYS A 60 11.06 9.24 -17.75
CA CYS A 60 12.19 8.79 -18.57
C CYS A 60 11.88 7.58 -19.42
N GLY A 61 10.66 7.52 -19.96
CA GLY A 61 10.20 6.40 -20.79
C GLY A 61 9.83 5.14 -20.03
N LYS A 62 9.80 5.20 -18.69
CA LYS A 62 9.38 4.07 -17.85
C LYS A 62 8.10 4.40 -17.10
N ASP A 63 7.21 3.42 -17.06
CA ASP A 63 5.98 3.53 -16.26
C ASP A 63 6.28 3.06 -14.84
N CYS A 64 5.93 3.90 -13.86
CA CYS A 64 6.03 3.56 -12.45
C CYS A 64 4.63 3.56 -11.84
N GLU A 65 4.30 2.47 -11.14
CA GLU A 65 3.03 2.36 -10.44
C GLU A 65 3.21 2.77 -8.99
N TYR A 66 2.30 3.61 -8.52
CA TYR A 66 2.29 4.09 -7.14
C TYR A 66 0.94 3.77 -6.51
N TYR A 67 0.96 3.55 -5.20
CA TYR A 67 -0.25 3.45 -4.39
C TYR A 67 -0.51 4.78 -3.70
N THR A 68 -1.77 5.17 -3.61
CA THR A 68 -2.18 6.41 -2.96
C THR A 68 -3.49 6.21 -2.22
N LEU A 69 -3.72 7.02 -1.21
CA LEU A 69 -4.99 6.99 -0.48
C LEU A 69 -6.08 7.69 -1.30
N ASN A 70 -7.28 7.14 -1.23
CA ASN A 70 -8.46 7.81 -1.76
C ASN A 70 -8.93 8.85 -0.74
N ALA A 71 -9.32 9.99 -1.26
CA ALA A 71 -9.87 11.04 -0.43
C ALA A 71 -11.26 10.66 0.11
#